data_c48ecc5a6cc1b130ae0eeff3f878292b
#
_entry.id   c48ecc5a6cc1b130ae0eeff3f878292b
#
_cell.length_a   1.000
_cell.length_b   1.000
_cell.length_c   1.000
_cell.angle_alpha   90.00
_cell.angle_beta   90.00
_cell.angle_gamma   90.00
#
_symmetry.space_group_name_H-M   'P 1'
#
loop_
_entity.id
_entity.type
_entity.pdbx_description
1 polymer ?
#
loop_
_entity_poly.entity_id
_entity_poly.type
_entity_poly.pdbx_seq_one_letter_code
_entity_poly.pdbx_strand_id
1 'polypeptide(L)'
;MKIETKNLVKIYGDRSVVNDVSFEVNKGEVVCLLGPNGAGKTTTFYMVVGLVKPNKGQVLLNGTDISAWPMNIRAVNGIGYLPQEASIFRKLTVDDNIKLVLQMNNKLTEDEKKRKLEELLDEFGMTRLRSYTGIQLSGGERRRVELARALAASPDFILLDEPFTGIDPIAIGEIKDNIRKLSEDKGLGVLITDHNPKATLSITDRAYIIFDGKIKIQGKSSEVAVDPVAKEFYLGKDFEL
;
A
#
# COMPACT_ATOMS: atom_id res chain seq x y z
N MET A 1 -16.41 3.44 -4.46
CA MET A 1 -15.57 4.32 -3.59
C MET A 1 -14.21 4.44 -4.24
N LYS A 2 -13.58 5.62 -4.18
CA LYS A 2 -12.24 5.85 -4.74
C LYS A 2 -11.41 6.85 -3.94
N ILE A 3 -10.08 6.68 -4.01
CA ILE A 3 -9.10 7.71 -3.73
C ILE A 3 -8.73 8.35 -5.07
N GLU A 4 -8.69 9.67 -5.13
CA GLU A 4 -8.32 10.43 -6.32
C GLU A 4 -7.33 11.53 -5.96
N THR A 5 -6.34 11.75 -6.79
CA THR A 5 -5.42 12.88 -6.68
C THR A 5 -5.64 13.82 -7.87
N LYS A 6 -5.63 15.12 -7.63
CA LYS A 6 -5.79 16.15 -8.66
C LYS A 6 -4.65 17.15 -8.62
N ASN A 7 -3.86 17.19 -9.68
CA ASN A 7 -2.80 18.17 -9.94
C ASN A 7 -1.86 18.36 -8.74
N LEU A 8 -1.43 17.24 -8.11
CA LEU A 8 -0.55 17.31 -6.95
C LEU A 8 0.80 17.94 -7.30
N VAL A 9 1.21 18.89 -6.48
CA VAL A 9 2.52 19.54 -6.56
C VAL A 9 3.18 19.51 -5.20
N LYS A 10 4.46 19.13 -5.17
CA LYS A 10 5.32 19.22 -3.98
C LYS A 10 6.67 19.82 -4.31
N ILE A 11 7.04 20.84 -3.56
CA ILE A 11 8.29 21.60 -3.72
C ILE A 11 9.06 21.50 -2.40
N TYR A 12 10.35 21.20 -2.49
CA TYR A 12 11.30 21.25 -1.38
C TYR A 12 12.44 22.20 -1.76
N GLY A 13 12.58 23.32 -1.04
CA GLY A 13 13.45 24.42 -1.45
C GLY A 13 13.04 24.92 -2.84
N ASP A 14 13.98 24.90 -3.78
CA ASP A 14 13.74 25.33 -5.17
C ASP A 14 13.39 24.17 -6.12
N ARG A 15 13.36 22.92 -5.60
CA ARG A 15 13.12 21.72 -6.41
C ARG A 15 11.67 21.29 -6.35
N SER A 16 10.99 21.28 -7.49
CA SER A 16 9.68 20.62 -7.64
C SER A 16 9.90 19.11 -7.79
N VAL A 17 9.56 18.35 -6.74
CA VAL A 17 9.73 16.88 -6.69
C VAL A 17 8.50 16.16 -7.25
N VAL A 18 7.32 16.78 -7.11
CA VAL A 18 6.07 16.32 -7.72
C VAL A 18 5.48 17.53 -8.44
N ASN A 19 5.09 17.33 -9.70
CA ASN A 19 4.66 18.41 -10.58
C ASN A 19 3.48 17.95 -11.43
N ASP A 20 2.27 18.29 -11.01
CA ASP A 20 1.02 18.00 -11.71
C ASP A 20 0.70 16.48 -11.80
N VAL A 21 0.73 15.77 -10.66
CA VAL A 21 0.41 14.35 -10.60
C VAL A 21 -1.05 14.14 -10.26
N SER A 22 -1.76 13.42 -11.15
CA SER A 22 -3.17 13.05 -11.00
C SER A 22 -3.36 11.56 -11.29
N PHE A 23 -3.96 10.82 -10.36
CA PHE A 23 -4.29 9.40 -10.52
C PHE A 23 -5.45 9.02 -9.61
N GLU A 24 -5.98 7.82 -9.79
CA GLU A 24 -7.05 7.29 -8.93
C GLU A 24 -6.86 5.83 -8.59
N VAL A 25 -7.46 5.41 -7.48
CA VAL A 25 -7.55 4.03 -7.00
C VAL A 25 -8.99 3.77 -6.64
N ASN A 26 -9.64 2.79 -7.27
CA ASN A 26 -11.00 2.38 -6.95
C ASN A 26 -10.99 1.22 -5.95
N LYS A 27 -12.11 1.02 -5.22
CA LYS A 27 -12.30 -0.22 -4.47
C LYS A 27 -12.33 -1.40 -5.42
N GLY A 28 -11.73 -2.52 -4.99
CA GLY A 28 -11.68 -3.75 -5.76
C GLY A 28 -10.64 -3.73 -6.89
N GLU A 29 -9.68 -2.80 -6.87
CA GLU A 29 -8.54 -2.82 -7.80
C GLU A 29 -7.20 -2.69 -7.06
N VAL A 30 -6.16 -3.23 -7.67
CA VAL A 30 -4.76 -3.05 -7.27
C VAL A 30 -4.08 -2.12 -8.27
N VAL A 31 -3.63 -0.97 -7.78
CA VAL A 31 -2.96 0.07 -8.58
C VAL A 31 -1.53 0.23 -8.10
N CYS A 32 -0.58 0.40 -9.02
CA CYS A 32 0.79 0.72 -8.64
C CYS A 32 1.28 2.06 -9.16
N LEU A 33 2.20 2.63 -8.39
CA LEU A 33 2.93 3.86 -8.71
C LEU A 33 4.40 3.51 -8.86
N LEU A 34 4.89 3.44 -10.08
CA LEU A 34 6.24 3.01 -10.44
C LEU A 34 7.08 4.16 -11.00
N GLY A 35 8.38 3.94 -11.15
CA GLY A 35 9.32 4.87 -11.74
C GLY A 35 10.71 4.79 -11.10
N PRO A 36 11.72 5.45 -11.66
CA PRO A 36 13.09 5.41 -11.15
C PRO A 36 13.24 6.09 -9.78
N ASN A 37 14.40 5.90 -9.15
CA ASN A 37 14.71 6.56 -7.90
C ASN A 37 14.73 8.09 -8.09
N GLY A 38 14.16 8.82 -7.14
CA GLY A 38 14.04 10.28 -7.21
C GLY A 38 12.95 10.82 -8.14
N ALA A 39 12.14 9.95 -8.78
CA ALA A 39 11.05 10.37 -9.67
C ALA A 39 9.86 11.04 -8.96
N GLY A 40 9.79 11.00 -7.62
CA GLY A 40 8.69 11.58 -6.86
C GLY A 40 7.66 10.57 -6.34
N LYS A 41 7.85 9.25 -6.55
CA LYS A 41 6.94 8.18 -6.09
C LYS A 41 6.59 8.28 -4.61
N THR A 42 7.61 8.14 -3.75
CA THR A 42 7.44 8.15 -2.29
C THR A 42 6.80 9.44 -1.80
N THR A 43 7.20 10.59 -2.36
CA THR A 43 6.60 11.88 -2.01
C THR A 43 5.11 11.93 -2.40
N THR A 44 4.76 11.46 -3.60
CA THR A 44 3.38 11.37 -4.07
C THR A 44 2.57 10.43 -3.19
N PHE A 45 3.09 9.26 -2.92
CA PHE A 45 2.48 8.26 -2.04
C PHE A 45 2.26 8.82 -0.63
N TYR A 46 3.24 9.51 -0.05
CA TYR A 46 3.13 10.13 1.28
C TYR A 46 2.12 11.28 1.33
N MET A 47 1.87 11.96 0.21
CA MET A 47 0.76 12.92 0.13
C MET A 47 -0.60 12.20 0.21
N VAL A 48 -0.73 10.99 -0.37
CA VAL A 48 -1.95 10.18 -0.25
C VAL A 48 -2.09 9.57 1.14
N VAL A 49 -1.01 9.16 1.77
CA VAL A 49 -1.01 8.65 3.17
C VAL A 49 -1.37 9.73 4.18
N GLY A 50 -1.01 11.00 3.89
CA GLY A 50 -1.17 12.14 4.82
C GLY A 50 0.04 12.42 5.70
N LEU A 51 1.21 11.87 5.33
CA LEU A 51 2.51 12.15 5.94
C LEU A 51 3.14 13.44 5.39
N VAL A 52 2.82 13.78 4.14
CA VAL A 52 3.31 15.00 3.46
C VAL A 52 2.12 15.80 2.97
N LYS A 53 2.10 17.10 3.26
CA LYS A 53 1.08 18.02 2.73
C LYS A 53 1.50 18.48 1.34
N PRO A 54 0.61 18.45 0.32
CA PRO A 54 0.87 19.02 -0.99
C PRO A 54 1.00 20.55 -0.92
N ASN A 55 1.81 21.15 -1.80
CA ASN A 55 1.86 22.59 -1.99
C ASN A 55 0.69 23.08 -2.85
N LYS A 56 0.26 22.26 -3.85
CA LYS A 56 -0.92 22.50 -4.69
C LYS A 56 -1.59 21.18 -5.02
N GLY A 57 -2.83 21.26 -5.49
CA GLY A 57 -3.63 20.10 -5.84
C GLY A 57 -4.36 19.52 -4.64
N GLN A 58 -5.05 18.42 -4.85
CA GLN A 58 -5.94 17.80 -3.86
C GLN A 58 -5.79 16.30 -3.82
N VAL A 59 -5.98 15.73 -2.62
CA VAL A 59 -6.24 14.30 -2.41
C VAL A 59 -7.69 14.18 -1.99
N LEU A 60 -8.46 13.40 -2.72
CA LEU A 60 -9.90 13.23 -2.49
C LEU A 60 -10.20 11.78 -2.07
N LEU A 61 -11.04 11.61 -1.07
CA LEU A 61 -11.65 10.33 -0.70
C LEU A 61 -13.16 10.42 -0.98
N ASN A 62 -13.63 9.68 -1.98
CA ASN A 62 -15.04 9.73 -2.42
C ASN A 62 -15.55 11.16 -2.70
N GLY A 63 -14.71 12.01 -3.30
CA GLY A 63 -15.02 13.39 -3.59
C GLY A 63 -14.77 14.39 -2.44
N THR A 64 -14.55 13.92 -1.22
CA THR A 64 -14.21 14.76 -0.07
C THR A 64 -12.72 15.09 -0.08
N ASP A 65 -12.36 16.37 0.00
CA ASP A 65 -10.96 16.81 0.07
C ASP A 65 -10.34 16.46 1.44
N ILE A 66 -9.36 15.57 1.41
CA ILE A 66 -8.62 15.09 2.58
C ILE A 66 -7.18 15.59 2.62
N SER A 67 -6.81 16.55 1.75
CA SER A 67 -5.43 17.03 1.61
C SER A 67 -4.83 17.56 2.91
N ALA A 68 -5.65 18.16 3.76
CA ALA A 68 -5.25 18.68 5.07
C ALA A 68 -5.35 17.65 6.21
N TRP A 69 -5.95 16.47 5.96
CA TRP A 69 -6.12 15.47 7.02
C TRP A 69 -4.81 14.75 7.31
N PRO A 70 -4.40 14.68 8.59
CA PRO A 70 -3.26 13.86 9.00
C PRO A 70 -3.60 12.36 8.89
N MET A 71 -2.55 11.53 8.88
CA MET A 71 -2.67 10.08 8.68
C MET A 71 -3.68 9.40 9.64
N ASN A 72 -3.71 9.79 10.91
CA ASN A 72 -4.64 9.21 11.88
C ASN A 72 -6.12 9.47 11.54
N ILE A 73 -6.45 10.65 11.01
CA ILE A 73 -7.81 10.96 10.55
C ILE A 73 -8.14 10.16 9.29
N ARG A 74 -7.19 10.00 8.36
CA ARG A 74 -7.38 9.14 7.18
C ARG A 74 -7.58 7.68 7.58
N ALA A 75 -6.86 7.18 8.57
CA ALA A 75 -6.99 5.81 9.08
C ALA A 75 -8.40 5.52 9.61
N VAL A 76 -8.98 6.40 10.43
CA VAL A 76 -10.36 6.22 10.94
C VAL A 76 -11.44 6.38 9.86
N ASN A 77 -11.07 6.96 8.70
CA ASN A 77 -11.92 7.09 7.52
C ASN A 77 -11.64 6.01 6.45
N GLY A 78 -10.98 4.91 6.83
CA GLY A 78 -10.86 3.73 5.99
C GLY A 78 -9.62 3.65 5.11
N ILE A 79 -8.55 4.42 5.38
CA ILE A 79 -7.28 4.34 4.66
C ILE A 79 -6.22 3.67 5.56
N GLY A 80 -5.94 2.38 5.31
CA GLY A 80 -4.85 1.66 5.95
C GLY A 80 -3.49 1.99 5.30
N TYR A 81 -2.42 1.93 6.08
CA TYR A 81 -1.06 2.16 5.61
C TYR A 81 -0.08 1.12 6.15
N LEU A 82 0.71 0.56 5.26
CA LEU A 82 1.80 -0.35 5.57
C LEU A 82 3.13 0.27 5.11
N PRO A 83 3.98 0.72 6.03
CA PRO A 83 5.25 1.36 5.70
C PRO A 83 6.28 0.36 5.13
N GLN A 84 7.31 0.90 4.46
CA GLN A 84 8.47 0.14 3.98
C GLN A 84 9.24 -0.49 5.15
N GLU A 85 9.50 0.30 6.20
CA GLU A 85 10.18 -0.20 7.38
C GLU A 85 9.26 -1.07 8.23
N ALA A 86 9.85 -2.12 8.84
CA ALA A 86 9.10 -3.01 9.71
C ALA A 86 8.43 -2.27 10.88
N SER A 87 7.12 -2.30 10.89
CA SER A 87 6.27 -1.60 11.86
C SER A 87 5.75 -2.48 12.99
N ILE A 88 6.12 -3.77 12.98
CA ILE A 88 5.69 -4.75 13.99
C ILE A 88 6.19 -4.35 15.39
N PHE A 89 5.36 -4.51 16.39
CA PHE A 89 5.77 -4.36 17.80
C PHE A 89 6.56 -5.60 18.22
N ARG A 90 7.89 -5.49 18.17
CA ARG A 90 8.82 -6.61 18.31
C ARG A 90 8.70 -7.40 19.62
N LYS A 91 8.28 -6.73 20.72
CA LYS A 91 8.13 -7.35 22.04
C LYS A 91 6.73 -7.90 22.30
N LEU A 92 5.77 -7.59 21.47
CA LEU A 92 4.41 -8.13 21.54
C LEU A 92 4.31 -9.44 20.78
N THR A 93 3.39 -10.31 21.18
CA THR A 93 3.04 -11.51 20.44
C THR A 93 2.35 -11.17 19.13
N VAL A 94 2.21 -12.15 18.22
CA VAL A 94 1.40 -11.99 17.00
C VAL A 94 -0.03 -11.63 17.38
N ASP A 95 -0.63 -12.36 18.33
CA ASP A 95 -1.95 -12.05 18.88
C ASP A 95 -2.06 -10.59 19.35
N ASP A 96 -1.13 -10.14 20.18
CA ASP A 96 -1.19 -8.81 20.78
C ASP A 96 -0.97 -7.70 19.75
N ASN A 97 -0.15 -7.94 18.71
CA ASN A 97 0.02 -7.02 17.60
C ASN A 97 -1.30 -6.75 16.87
N ILE A 98 -2.14 -7.75 16.68
CA ILE A 98 -3.44 -7.64 16.00
C ILE A 98 -4.49 -7.10 16.97
N LYS A 99 -4.57 -7.66 18.20
CA LYS A 99 -5.51 -7.25 19.25
C LYS A 99 -5.43 -5.77 19.56
N LEU A 100 -4.23 -5.19 19.60
CA LEU A 100 -4.05 -3.78 19.87
C LEU A 100 -4.89 -2.90 18.95
N VAL A 101 -4.93 -3.20 17.65
CA VAL A 101 -5.73 -2.44 16.68
C VAL A 101 -7.22 -2.76 16.81
N LEU A 102 -7.58 -4.03 17.04
CA LEU A 102 -8.97 -4.43 17.27
C LEU A 102 -9.56 -3.73 18.49
N GLN A 103 -8.79 -3.56 19.57
CA GLN A 103 -9.23 -2.87 20.78
C GLN A 103 -9.51 -1.38 20.57
N MET A 104 -8.82 -0.75 19.60
CA MET A 104 -9.08 0.65 19.23
C MET A 104 -10.40 0.83 18.47
N ASN A 105 -10.99 -0.24 17.94
CA ASN A 105 -12.25 -0.18 17.22
C ASN A 105 -13.44 -0.29 18.19
N ASN A 106 -13.97 0.85 18.60
CA ASN A 106 -15.11 0.93 19.51
C ASN A 106 -16.46 0.51 18.88
N LYS A 107 -16.49 0.24 17.57
CA LYS A 107 -17.71 -0.21 16.87
C LYS A 107 -17.93 -1.72 16.98
N LEU A 108 -16.90 -2.48 17.36
CA LEU A 108 -16.95 -3.94 17.48
C LEU A 108 -17.18 -4.34 18.94
N THR A 109 -18.05 -5.32 19.16
CA THR A 109 -18.19 -6.03 20.43
C THR A 109 -16.96 -6.89 20.71
N GLU A 110 -16.76 -7.30 21.96
CA GLU A 110 -15.62 -8.16 22.32
C GLU A 110 -15.66 -9.52 21.59
N ASP A 111 -16.83 -10.08 21.34
CA ASP A 111 -16.97 -11.33 20.61
C ASP A 111 -16.66 -11.15 19.10
N GLU A 112 -17.05 -10.02 18.51
CA GLU A 112 -16.66 -9.68 17.14
C GLU A 112 -15.14 -9.45 17.00
N LYS A 113 -14.51 -8.80 17.98
CA LYS A 113 -13.05 -8.64 18.03
C LYS A 113 -12.33 -10.00 18.10
N LYS A 114 -12.81 -10.91 18.97
CA LYS A 114 -12.24 -12.26 19.07
C LYS A 114 -12.38 -13.02 17.75
N ARG A 115 -13.58 -13.04 17.17
CA ARG A 115 -13.83 -13.72 15.88
C ARG A 115 -12.91 -13.14 14.79
N LYS A 116 -12.82 -11.83 14.68
CA LYS A 116 -11.97 -11.17 13.68
C LYS A 116 -10.48 -11.47 13.89
N LEU A 117 -10.03 -11.61 15.13
CA LEU A 117 -8.66 -12.06 15.42
C LEU A 117 -8.40 -13.45 14.86
N GLU A 118 -9.29 -14.41 15.14
CA GLU A 118 -9.14 -15.80 14.64
C GLU A 118 -9.18 -15.84 13.10
N GLU A 119 -10.10 -15.09 12.47
CA GLU A 119 -10.17 -14.96 11.01
C GLU A 119 -8.86 -14.43 10.42
N LEU A 120 -8.27 -13.37 10.99
CA LEU A 120 -7.02 -12.81 10.51
C LEU A 120 -5.82 -13.75 10.74
N LEU A 121 -5.78 -14.46 11.87
CA LEU A 121 -4.72 -15.43 12.16
C LEU A 121 -4.74 -16.60 11.17
N ASP A 122 -5.93 -17.08 10.84
CA ASP A 122 -6.12 -18.19 9.89
C ASP A 122 -5.79 -17.75 8.47
N GLU A 123 -6.36 -16.63 8.03
CA GLU A 123 -6.18 -16.07 6.69
C GLU A 123 -4.71 -15.83 6.32
N PHE A 124 -3.91 -15.33 7.27
CA PHE A 124 -2.49 -15.07 7.07
C PHE A 124 -1.58 -16.22 7.51
N GLY A 125 -2.15 -17.40 7.84
CA GLY A 125 -1.40 -18.58 8.27
C GLY A 125 -0.60 -18.37 9.56
N MET A 126 -1.12 -17.53 10.49
CA MET A 126 -0.41 -17.14 11.71
C MET A 126 -0.86 -17.92 12.95
N THR A 127 -1.85 -18.81 12.85
CA THR A 127 -2.45 -19.53 13.98
C THR A 127 -1.41 -20.25 14.84
N ARG A 128 -0.42 -20.92 14.20
CA ARG A 128 0.66 -21.64 14.92
C ARG A 128 1.70 -20.70 15.55
N LEU A 129 1.79 -19.48 15.08
CA LEU A 129 2.77 -18.47 15.52
C LEU A 129 2.16 -17.44 16.48
N ARG A 130 0.89 -17.59 16.84
CA ARG A 130 0.13 -16.60 17.61
C ARG A 130 0.80 -16.15 18.92
N SER A 131 1.52 -17.04 19.59
CA SER A 131 2.25 -16.77 20.85
C SER A 131 3.70 -16.30 20.64
N TYR A 132 4.21 -16.33 19.38
CA TYR A 132 5.56 -15.87 19.07
C TYR A 132 5.60 -14.35 19.13
N THR A 133 6.68 -13.81 19.69
CA THR A 133 6.93 -12.36 19.67
C THR A 133 7.45 -11.92 18.32
N GLY A 134 7.20 -10.66 17.94
CA GLY A 134 7.61 -10.11 16.66
C GLY A 134 9.11 -10.23 16.34
N ILE A 135 9.98 -10.34 17.39
CA ILE A 135 11.42 -10.53 17.19
C ILE A 135 11.77 -11.94 16.73
N GLN A 136 10.94 -12.94 17.03
CA GLN A 136 11.17 -14.34 16.68
C GLN A 136 10.77 -14.68 15.23
N LEU A 137 10.03 -13.79 14.57
CA LEU A 137 9.48 -14.00 13.24
C LEU A 137 10.53 -13.73 12.14
N SER A 138 10.47 -14.49 11.07
CA SER A 138 11.16 -14.19 9.80
C SER A 138 10.64 -12.90 9.16
N GLY A 139 11.31 -12.40 8.12
CA GLY A 139 10.88 -11.21 7.38
C GLY A 139 9.47 -11.35 6.78
N GLY A 140 9.21 -12.48 6.10
CA GLY A 140 7.89 -12.77 5.51
C GLY A 140 6.79 -12.92 6.55
N GLU A 141 7.05 -13.63 7.66
CA GLU A 141 6.10 -13.75 8.76
C GLU A 141 5.77 -12.41 9.39
N ARG A 142 6.77 -11.55 9.63
CA ARG A 142 6.56 -10.18 10.12
C ARG A 142 5.65 -9.41 9.18
N ARG A 143 5.88 -9.50 7.87
CA ARG A 143 5.08 -8.77 6.86
C ARG A 143 3.62 -9.24 6.86
N ARG A 144 3.37 -10.55 7.02
CA ARG A 144 2.01 -11.08 7.16
C ARG A 144 1.29 -10.56 8.41
N VAL A 145 1.99 -10.50 9.55
CA VAL A 145 1.42 -9.91 10.78
C VAL A 145 1.10 -8.43 10.61
N GLU A 146 1.96 -7.67 9.94
CA GLU A 146 1.74 -6.25 9.67
C GLU A 146 0.53 -6.03 8.75
N LEU A 147 0.35 -6.87 7.73
CA LEU A 147 -0.84 -6.86 6.86
C LEU A 147 -2.10 -7.20 7.66
N ALA A 148 -2.09 -8.28 8.43
CA ALA A 148 -3.21 -8.66 9.30
C ALA A 148 -3.58 -7.54 10.27
N ARG A 149 -2.58 -6.89 10.86
CA ARG A 149 -2.77 -5.74 11.75
C ARG A 149 -3.40 -4.55 11.02
N ALA A 150 -2.96 -4.23 9.81
CA ALA A 150 -3.56 -3.15 9.02
C ALA A 150 -5.03 -3.43 8.67
N LEU A 151 -5.38 -4.70 8.42
CA LEU A 151 -6.74 -5.14 8.14
C LEU A 151 -7.64 -5.20 9.39
N ALA A 152 -7.06 -5.30 10.57
CA ALA A 152 -7.82 -5.28 11.83
C ALA A 152 -8.66 -3.99 11.98
N ALA A 153 -8.20 -2.87 11.39
CA ALA A 153 -8.93 -1.61 11.34
C ALA A 153 -10.12 -1.61 10.36
N SER A 154 -10.33 -2.67 9.55
CA SER A 154 -11.35 -2.75 8.49
C SER A 154 -11.29 -1.60 7.49
N PRO A 155 -10.14 -1.36 6.84
CA PRO A 155 -10.01 -0.28 5.88
C PRO A 155 -10.81 -0.55 4.60
N ASP A 156 -11.15 0.52 3.84
CA ASP A 156 -11.65 0.45 2.47
C ASP A 156 -10.51 0.46 1.44
N PHE A 157 -9.40 1.08 1.81
CA PHE A 157 -8.18 1.17 1.01
C PHE A 157 -6.96 0.80 1.85
N ILE A 158 -5.98 0.13 1.22
CA ILE A 158 -4.68 -0.13 1.84
C ILE A 158 -3.56 0.41 0.96
N LEU A 159 -2.66 1.17 1.56
CA LEU A 159 -1.52 1.79 0.90
C LEU A 159 -0.26 1.05 1.34
N LEU A 160 0.45 0.43 0.40
CA LEU A 160 1.60 -0.45 0.63
C LEU A 160 2.87 0.23 0.08
N ASP A 161 3.76 0.62 0.98
CA ASP A 161 5.04 1.24 0.62
C ASP A 161 6.11 0.14 0.51
N GLU A 162 6.58 -0.11 -0.71
CA GLU A 162 7.60 -1.10 -1.05
C GLU A 162 7.40 -2.47 -0.35
N PRO A 163 6.23 -3.13 -0.55
CA PRO A 163 5.88 -4.33 0.19
C PRO A 163 6.80 -5.54 -0.04
N PHE A 164 7.61 -5.54 -1.11
CA PHE A 164 8.50 -6.64 -1.48
C PHE A 164 9.96 -6.41 -1.07
N THR A 165 10.28 -5.22 -0.54
CA THR A 165 11.66 -4.87 -0.18
C THR A 165 12.13 -5.65 1.04
N GLY A 166 13.32 -6.26 0.91
CA GLY A 166 13.94 -7.02 2.00
C GLY A 166 13.27 -8.36 2.32
N ILE A 167 12.41 -8.85 1.43
CA ILE A 167 11.73 -10.14 1.53
C ILE A 167 12.44 -11.17 0.64
N ASP A 168 12.56 -12.40 1.11
CA ASP A 168 13.11 -13.48 0.29
C ASP A 168 12.18 -13.83 -0.90
N PRO A 169 12.75 -14.33 -2.02
CA PRO A 169 11.97 -14.57 -3.25
C PRO A 169 10.79 -15.54 -3.08
N ILE A 170 10.89 -16.50 -2.14
CA ILE A 170 9.81 -17.48 -1.91
C ILE A 170 8.64 -16.79 -1.20
N ALA A 171 8.92 -16.01 -0.16
CA ALA A 171 7.90 -15.27 0.58
C ALA A 171 7.25 -14.13 -0.24
N ILE A 172 7.90 -13.61 -1.29
CA ILE A 172 7.28 -12.65 -2.22
C ILE A 172 6.02 -13.24 -2.86
N GLY A 173 6.04 -14.53 -3.24
CA GLY A 173 4.87 -15.21 -3.81
C GLY A 173 3.66 -15.15 -2.88
N GLU A 174 3.83 -15.55 -1.62
CA GLU A 174 2.77 -15.53 -0.60
C GLU A 174 2.22 -14.10 -0.36
N ILE A 175 3.10 -13.09 -0.34
CA ILE A 175 2.68 -11.70 -0.16
C ILE A 175 1.88 -11.20 -1.36
N LYS A 176 2.28 -11.57 -2.59
CA LYS A 176 1.53 -11.27 -3.81
C LYS A 176 0.11 -11.83 -3.76
N ASP A 177 -0.01 -13.11 -3.41
CA ASP A 177 -1.30 -13.78 -3.28
C ASP A 177 -2.18 -13.11 -2.21
N ASN A 178 -1.59 -12.77 -1.07
CA ASN A 178 -2.31 -12.03 -0.03
C ASN A 178 -2.81 -10.68 -0.53
N ILE A 179 -1.97 -9.89 -1.24
CA ILE A 179 -2.37 -8.59 -1.78
C ILE A 179 -3.50 -8.74 -2.81
N ARG A 180 -3.44 -9.74 -3.70
CA ARG A 180 -4.52 -10.00 -4.67
C ARG A 180 -5.84 -10.32 -3.96
N LYS A 181 -5.82 -11.19 -2.94
CA LYS A 181 -7.00 -11.53 -2.14
C LYS A 181 -7.63 -10.32 -1.45
N LEU A 182 -6.83 -9.32 -1.02
CA LEU A 182 -7.38 -8.09 -0.44
C LEU A 182 -8.31 -7.35 -1.42
N SER A 183 -7.96 -7.33 -2.69
CA SER A 183 -8.79 -6.70 -3.73
C SER A 183 -9.93 -7.62 -4.17
N GLU A 184 -9.62 -8.87 -4.53
CA GLU A 184 -10.57 -9.81 -5.14
C GLU A 184 -11.64 -10.29 -4.15
N ASP A 185 -11.24 -10.74 -2.96
CA ASP A 185 -12.15 -11.35 -1.98
C ASP A 185 -12.78 -10.30 -1.05
N LYS A 186 -12.03 -9.25 -0.68
CA LYS A 186 -12.49 -8.24 0.27
C LYS A 186 -12.93 -6.94 -0.37
N GLY A 187 -12.70 -6.78 -1.67
CA GLY A 187 -13.06 -5.58 -2.42
C GLY A 187 -12.31 -4.32 -1.98
N LEU A 188 -11.12 -4.45 -1.37
CA LEU A 188 -10.31 -3.29 -0.99
C LEU A 188 -9.68 -2.65 -2.23
N GLY A 189 -9.56 -1.31 -2.22
CA GLY A 189 -8.66 -0.63 -3.14
C GLY A 189 -7.24 -0.69 -2.60
N VAL A 190 -6.28 -1.09 -3.44
CA VAL A 190 -4.88 -1.22 -3.04
C VAL A 190 -4.01 -0.29 -3.86
N LEU A 191 -3.19 0.53 -3.20
CA LEU A 191 -2.14 1.32 -3.86
C LEU A 191 -0.77 0.81 -3.42
N ILE A 192 0.07 0.46 -4.40
CA ILE A 192 1.43 -0.05 -4.17
C ILE A 192 2.45 0.91 -4.75
N THR A 193 3.51 1.20 -4.04
CA THR A 193 4.76 1.72 -4.61
C THR A 193 5.87 0.71 -4.37
N ASP A 194 6.67 0.42 -5.41
CA ASP A 194 7.79 -0.51 -5.28
C ASP A 194 8.86 -0.17 -6.33
N HIS A 195 10.06 -0.69 -6.13
CA HIS A 195 11.17 -0.59 -7.07
C HIS A 195 11.39 -1.89 -7.88
N ASN A 196 10.60 -2.94 -7.61
CA ASN A 196 10.59 -4.19 -8.36
C ASN A 196 9.40 -4.21 -9.34
N PRO A 197 9.56 -3.72 -10.59
CA PRO A 197 8.47 -3.60 -11.52
C PRO A 197 7.85 -4.96 -11.89
N LYS A 198 8.67 -6.03 -11.99
CA LYS A 198 8.18 -7.36 -12.36
C LYS A 198 7.26 -7.94 -11.27
N ALA A 199 7.66 -7.85 -10.02
CA ALA A 199 6.83 -8.32 -8.91
C ALA A 199 5.53 -7.53 -8.82
N THR A 200 5.60 -6.20 -9.02
CA THR A 200 4.47 -5.30 -8.85
C THR A 200 3.47 -5.39 -10.00
N LEU A 201 3.93 -5.28 -11.26
CA LEU A 201 3.06 -5.34 -12.44
C LEU A 201 2.33 -6.68 -12.56
N SER A 202 2.92 -7.78 -12.06
CA SER A 202 2.28 -9.10 -12.11
C SER A 202 1.03 -9.24 -11.23
N ILE A 203 0.80 -8.31 -10.30
CA ILE A 203 -0.33 -8.35 -9.37
C ILE A 203 -1.22 -7.11 -9.43
N THR A 204 -0.91 -6.15 -10.28
CA THR A 204 -1.68 -4.90 -10.37
C THR A 204 -2.56 -4.89 -11.61
N ASP A 205 -3.72 -4.26 -11.49
CA ASP A 205 -4.68 -4.08 -12.58
C ASP A 205 -4.29 -2.87 -13.44
N ARG A 206 -3.87 -1.77 -12.79
CA ARG A 206 -3.42 -0.53 -13.44
C ARG A 206 -2.10 -0.04 -12.87
N ALA A 207 -1.33 0.59 -13.73
CA ALA A 207 -0.03 1.16 -13.36
C ALA A 207 0.08 2.61 -13.82
N TYR A 208 0.75 3.40 -12.99
CA TYR A 208 1.19 4.76 -13.28
C TYR A 208 2.71 4.82 -13.17
N ILE A 209 3.38 5.27 -14.22
CA ILE A 209 4.84 5.48 -14.18
C ILE A 209 5.11 6.97 -14.01
N ILE A 210 5.76 7.32 -12.90
CA ILE A 210 6.25 8.67 -12.63
C ILE A 210 7.70 8.80 -13.11
N PHE A 211 7.96 9.88 -13.82
CA PHE A 211 9.27 10.30 -14.22
C PHE A 211 9.39 11.83 -14.10
N ASP A 212 10.45 12.32 -13.48
CA ASP A 212 10.67 13.75 -13.21
C ASP A 212 9.45 14.47 -12.60
N GLY A 213 8.85 13.81 -11.59
CA GLY A 213 7.71 14.36 -10.86
C GLY A 213 6.39 14.39 -11.61
N LYS A 214 6.28 13.77 -12.78
CA LYS A 214 5.04 13.72 -13.61
C LYS A 214 4.68 12.29 -13.97
N ILE A 215 3.39 12.02 -14.11
CA ILE A 215 2.94 10.76 -14.73
C ILE A 215 3.24 10.84 -16.23
N LYS A 216 4.04 9.92 -16.72
CA LYS A 216 4.42 9.80 -18.14
C LYS A 216 3.61 8.74 -18.85
N ILE A 217 3.27 7.65 -18.15
CA ILE A 217 2.58 6.49 -18.71
C ILE A 217 1.55 6.05 -17.69
N GLN A 218 0.39 5.68 -18.16
CA GLN A 218 -0.67 5.09 -17.36
C GLN A 218 -1.52 4.14 -18.22
N GLY A 219 -2.02 3.09 -17.62
CA GLY A 219 -2.87 2.12 -18.29
C GLY A 219 -3.01 0.83 -17.51
N LYS A 220 -3.58 -0.19 -18.15
CA LYS A 220 -3.58 -1.55 -17.59
C LYS A 220 -2.15 -2.03 -17.42
N SER A 221 -1.86 -2.76 -16.35
CA SER A 221 -0.50 -3.25 -16.09
C SER A 221 0.08 -4.07 -17.21
N SER A 222 -0.75 -4.88 -17.89
CA SER A 222 -0.34 -5.64 -19.09
C SER A 222 0.03 -4.76 -20.29
N GLU A 223 -0.63 -3.62 -20.47
CA GLU A 223 -0.33 -2.65 -21.54
C GLU A 223 0.95 -1.87 -21.21
N VAL A 224 1.09 -1.42 -19.96
CA VAL A 224 2.28 -0.72 -19.49
C VAL A 224 3.54 -1.59 -19.56
N ALA A 225 3.42 -2.89 -19.29
CA ALA A 225 4.54 -3.83 -19.34
C ALA A 225 5.18 -3.98 -20.73
N VAL A 226 4.41 -3.77 -21.81
CA VAL A 226 4.88 -3.86 -23.19
C VAL A 226 5.06 -2.51 -23.86
N ASP A 227 4.72 -1.41 -23.16
CA ASP A 227 4.81 -0.06 -23.69
C ASP A 227 6.27 0.31 -24.00
N PRO A 228 6.60 0.75 -25.24
CA PRO A 228 7.97 1.08 -25.64
C PRO A 228 8.58 2.20 -24.81
N VAL A 229 7.77 3.19 -24.41
CA VAL A 229 8.24 4.34 -23.60
C VAL A 229 8.51 3.88 -22.16
N ALA A 230 7.65 3.00 -21.60
CA ALA A 230 7.90 2.38 -20.30
C ALA A 230 9.19 1.57 -20.29
N LYS A 231 9.44 0.79 -21.34
CA LYS A 231 10.68 -0.01 -21.50
C LYS A 231 11.90 0.87 -21.66
N GLU A 232 11.82 1.96 -22.42
CA GLU A 232 12.93 2.87 -22.63
C GLU A 232 13.35 3.62 -21.35
N PHE A 233 12.39 4.14 -20.59
CA PHE A 233 12.68 5.05 -19.47
C PHE A 233 12.78 4.35 -18.11
N TYR A 234 12.20 3.14 -17.93
CA TYR A 234 12.14 2.53 -16.62
C TYR A 234 12.27 1.01 -16.58
N LEU A 235 11.52 0.27 -17.41
CA LEU A 235 11.43 -1.18 -17.27
C LEU A 235 12.67 -1.91 -17.83
N GLY A 236 13.33 -1.31 -18.84
CA GLY A 236 14.39 -1.96 -19.62
C GLY A 236 13.85 -2.62 -20.89
N LYS A 237 14.69 -2.67 -21.94
CA LYS A 237 14.28 -3.16 -23.27
C LYS A 237 13.82 -4.62 -23.27
N ASP A 238 14.47 -5.45 -22.46
CA ASP A 238 14.22 -6.90 -22.37
C ASP A 238 13.22 -7.26 -21.26
N PHE A 239 12.44 -6.29 -20.77
CA PHE A 239 11.46 -6.54 -19.73
C PHE A 239 10.32 -7.41 -20.23
N GLU A 240 10.04 -8.50 -19.48
CA GLU A 240 8.92 -9.43 -19.65
C GLU A 240 8.26 -9.70 -18.27
N LEU A 241 6.92 -9.76 -18.27
CA LEU A 241 6.11 -10.12 -17.10
C LEU A 241 6.16 -11.60 -16.79
#